data_3e2e6580b1dcafce350f38c5d64d0a15
#
_entry.id   3e2e6580b1dcafce350f38c5d64d0a15
#
_cell.length_a   1.000
_cell.length_b   1.000
_cell.length_c   1.000
_cell.angle_alpha   90.00
_cell.angle_beta   90.00
_cell.angle_gamma   90.00
#
_symmetry.space_group_name_H-M   'P 1'
#
loop_
_entity.id
_entity.type
_entity.pdbx_description
1 polymer ?
#
loop_
_entity_poly.entity_id
_entity_poly.type
_entity_poly.pdbx_seq_one_letter_code
_entity_poly.pdbx_strand_id
1 'polypeptide(L)'
;MTDTAMLPESWRGVLGDELQQPYFKELTEFVEDERARGPVYPPREEVFAALDATPYDRVKVLILGQDPYHGEGQGHGLCFSVRPGVKTPPSLRNIYKEMKEELGLEIPDNGYLMPWAQQGVLLLNAVLTVRSGEANSHKGRGWEKFTDAVIRAVAERPDPAVFVLWGNYAQKKLPLIDESRHVVVKGAHPSPLSAKKFFGSRPFTQINEAVAQQGHEPIDWTIPNLG
;
A
#
# COMPACT_ATOMS: atom_id res chain seq x y z
N MET A 1 -11.42 11.04 -21.60
CA MET A 1 -12.30 10.10 -20.92
C MET A 1 -11.47 9.25 -19.98
N THR A 2 -11.77 9.28 -18.69
CA THR A 2 -11.16 8.36 -17.74
C THR A 2 -11.80 6.98 -17.97
N ASP A 3 -11.05 6.10 -18.57
CA ASP A 3 -11.50 4.76 -18.95
C ASP A 3 -11.44 3.84 -17.70
N THR A 4 -12.56 3.25 -17.31
CA THR A 4 -12.60 2.25 -16.24
C THR A 4 -11.70 1.06 -16.52
N ALA A 5 -11.33 0.81 -17.78
CA ALA A 5 -10.35 -0.20 -18.17
C ALA A 5 -8.96 0.03 -17.58
N MET A 6 -8.64 1.24 -17.07
CA MET A 6 -7.41 1.50 -16.32
C MET A 6 -7.35 0.71 -14.99
N LEU A 7 -8.52 0.40 -14.41
CA LEU A 7 -8.61 -0.40 -13.19
C LEU A 7 -8.57 -1.89 -13.51
N PRO A 8 -7.92 -2.70 -12.66
CA PRO A 8 -8.05 -4.15 -12.73
C PRO A 8 -9.52 -4.58 -12.64
N GLU A 9 -9.87 -5.65 -13.33
CA GLU A 9 -11.26 -6.08 -13.52
C GLU A 9 -12.03 -6.20 -12.20
N SER A 10 -11.44 -6.83 -11.19
CA SER A 10 -12.09 -7.05 -9.88
C SER A 10 -12.47 -5.76 -9.14
N TRP A 11 -11.83 -4.64 -9.47
CA TRP A 11 -12.06 -3.34 -8.83
C TRP A 11 -13.01 -2.44 -9.60
N ARG A 12 -13.32 -2.75 -10.87
CA ARG A 12 -14.14 -1.88 -11.74
C ARG A 12 -15.54 -1.64 -11.20
N GLY A 13 -16.15 -2.68 -10.63
CA GLY A 13 -17.51 -2.58 -10.09
C GLY A 13 -17.63 -1.66 -8.86
N VAL A 14 -16.57 -1.54 -8.08
CA VAL A 14 -16.57 -0.77 -6.82
C VAL A 14 -15.87 0.58 -6.92
N LEU A 15 -15.01 0.78 -7.91
CA LEU A 15 -14.25 2.01 -8.10
C LEU A 15 -14.51 2.71 -9.44
N GLY A 16 -15.26 2.09 -10.34
CA GLY A 16 -15.49 2.67 -11.67
C GLY A 16 -16.08 4.07 -11.63
N ASP A 17 -17.04 4.30 -10.73
CA ASP A 17 -17.71 5.59 -10.58
C ASP A 17 -16.75 6.68 -10.06
N GLU A 18 -15.73 6.34 -9.28
CA GLU A 18 -14.71 7.30 -8.82
C GLU A 18 -13.95 7.91 -10.00
N LEU A 19 -13.65 7.12 -11.04
CA LEU A 19 -12.93 7.59 -12.23
C LEU A 19 -13.75 8.60 -13.05
N GLN A 20 -15.07 8.64 -12.85
CA GLN A 20 -15.96 9.58 -13.52
C GLN A 20 -16.13 10.89 -12.73
N GLN A 21 -15.65 10.97 -11.51
CA GLN A 21 -15.75 12.17 -10.68
C GLN A 21 -14.88 13.31 -11.22
N PRO A 22 -15.34 14.58 -11.08
CA PRO A 22 -14.56 15.74 -11.55
C PRO A 22 -13.14 15.80 -10.99
N TYR A 23 -12.96 15.46 -9.69
CA TYR A 23 -11.65 15.48 -9.08
C TYR A 23 -10.67 14.50 -9.75
N PHE A 24 -11.17 13.34 -10.19
CA PHE A 24 -10.31 12.33 -10.81
C PHE A 24 -9.87 12.76 -12.22
N LYS A 25 -10.73 13.45 -12.93
CA LYS A 25 -10.38 14.06 -14.21
C LYS A 25 -9.28 15.12 -14.04
N GLU A 26 -9.45 16.03 -13.07
CA GLU A 26 -8.45 17.05 -12.75
C GLU A 26 -7.12 16.41 -12.32
N LEU A 27 -7.18 15.36 -11.51
CA LEU A 27 -6.01 14.58 -11.09
C LEU A 27 -5.29 13.96 -12.29
N THR A 28 -6.01 13.36 -13.22
CA THR A 28 -5.44 12.74 -14.41
C THR A 28 -4.76 13.79 -15.29
N GLU A 29 -5.40 14.92 -15.50
CA GLU A 29 -4.82 16.05 -16.25
C GLU A 29 -3.54 16.55 -15.58
N PHE A 30 -3.56 16.73 -14.26
CA PHE A 30 -2.37 17.12 -13.50
C PHE A 30 -1.21 16.12 -13.66
N VAL A 31 -1.47 14.83 -13.52
CA VAL A 31 -0.42 13.80 -13.64
C VAL A 31 0.15 13.77 -15.06
N GLU A 32 -0.70 13.90 -16.08
CA GLU A 32 -0.24 13.95 -17.47
C GLU A 32 0.63 15.19 -17.75
N ASP A 33 0.24 16.34 -17.23
CA ASP A 33 1.04 17.57 -17.33
C ASP A 33 2.40 17.40 -16.62
N GLU A 34 2.43 16.77 -15.47
CA GLU A 34 3.67 16.46 -14.75
C GLU A 34 4.56 15.53 -15.58
N ARG A 35 4.00 14.48 -16.20
CA ARG A 35 4.74 13.56 -17.07
C ARG A 35 5.29 14.26 -18.32
N ALA A 36 4.57 15.23 -18.85
CA ALA A 36 5.05 16.02 -19.98
C ALA A 36 6.23 16.94 -19.63
N ARG A 37 6.35 17.32 -18.34
CA ARG A 37 7.44 18.19 -17.84
C ARG A 37 8.67 17.42 -17.38
N GLY A 38 8.52 16.18 -17.00
CA GLY A 38 9.63 15.37 -16.50
C GLY A 38 9.19 14.00 -15.99
N PRO A 39 10.14 13.21 -15.43
CA PRO A 39 9.83 11.88 -14.93
C PRO A 39 8.87 11.91 -13.75
N VAL A 40 7.86 11.06 -13.80
CA VAL A 40 6.90 10.77 -12.72
C VAL A 40 6.89 9.27 -12.45
N TYR A 41 6.92 8.90 -11.19
CA TYR A 41 6.95 7.50 -10.77
C TYR A 41 5.68 7.10 -10.03
N PRO A 42 5.28 5.82 -10.12
CA PRO A 42 5.78 4.79 -11.04
C PRO A 42 5.33 5.07 -12.50
N PRO A 43 5.81 4.29 -13.49
CA PRO A 43 5.28 4.33 -14.86
C PRO A 43 3.77 4.14 -14.89
N ARG A 44 3.11 4.62 -15.96
CA ARG A 44 1.64 4.59 -16.10
C ARG A 44 1.04 3.21 -15.84
N GLU A 45 1.66 2.19 -16.38
CA GLU A 45 1.20 0.80 -16.28
C GLU A 45 1.29 0.23 -14.85
N GLU A 46 2.01 0.88 -13.95
CA GLU A 46 2.21 0.43 -12.57
C GLU A 46 1.47 1.27 -11.52
N VAL A 47 0.78 2.32 -11.93
CA VAL A 47 0.08 3.21 -10.97
C VAL A 47 -0.94 2.44 -10.13
N PHE A 48 -1.63 1.46 -10.71
CA PHE A 48 -2.60 0.61 -10.02
C PHE A 48 -2.08 -0.81 -9.74
N ALA A 49 -0.77 -1.00 -9.71
CA ALA A 49 -0.17 -2.32 -9.52
C ALA A 49 -0.59 -2.99 -8.20
N ALA A 50 -0.82 -2.23 -7.12
CA ALA A 50 -1.33 -2.77 -5.87
C ALA A 50 -2.71 -3.41 -6.04
N LEU A 51 -3.60 -2.76 -6.77
CA LEU A 51 -4.94 -3.27 -7.06
C LEU A 51 -4.91 -4.46 -8.03
N ASP A 52 -3.95 -4.47 -8.95
CA ASP A 52 -3.75 -5.58 -9.88
C ASP A 52 -3.24 -6.84 -9.16
N ALA A 53 -2.23 -6.67 -8.30
CA ALA A 53 -1.64 -7.77 -7.55
C ALA A 53 -2.57 -8.38 -6.50
N THR A 54 -3.50 -7.58 -5.95
CA THR A 54 -4.43 -8.02 -4.92
C THR A 54 -5.87 -7.72 -5.35
N PRO A 55 -6.57 -8.69 -5.96
CA PRO A 55 -7.97 -8.53 -6.35
C PRO A 55 -8.88 -8.16 -5.19
N TYR A 56 -9.94 -7.39 -5.48
CA TYR A 56 -10.86 -6.84 -4.49
C TYR A 56 -11.43 -7.88 -3.52
N ASP A 57 -11.86 -9.01 -4.04
CA ASP A 57 -12.45 -10.11 -3.26
C ASP A 57 -11.42 -10.93 -2.47
N ARG A 58 -10.13 -10.71 -2.70
CA ARG A 58 -9.03 -11.44 -2.06
C ARG A 58 -8.29 -10.63 -1.00
N VAL A 59 -8.63 -9.38 -0.79
CA VAL A 59 -7.98 -8.55 0.23
C VAL A 59 -8.23 -9.12 1.62
N LYS A 60 -7.18 -9.56 2.29
CA LYS A 60 -7.17 -9.97 3.70
C LYS A 60 -6.64 -8.85 4.60
N VAL A 61 -5.62 -8.16 4.12
CA VAL A 61 -4.90 -7.11 4.84
C VAL A 61 -4.71 -5.92 3.93
N LEU A 62 -4.92 -4.72 4.43
CA LEU A 62 -4.57 -3.48 3.75
C LEU A 62 -3.51 -2.75 4.57
N ILE A 63 -2.32 -2.57 4.01
CA ILE A 63 -1.25 -1.76 4.61
C ILE A 63 -1.20 -0.44 3.86
N LEU A 64 -1.32 0.67 4.59
CA LEU A 64 -1.33 2.00 4.00
C LEU A 64 0.05 2.66 4.12
N GLY A 65 0.66 2.97 2.98
CA GLY A 65 1.83 3.82 2.87
C GLY A 65 1.48 5.26 2.51
N GLN A 66 2.47 6.11 2.30
CA GLN A 66 2.26 7.54 1.96
C GLN A 66 2.28 7.77 0.46
N ASP A 67 3.45 8.00 -0.12
CA ASP A 67 3.63 8.18 -1.55
C ASP A 67 4.75 7.28 -2.08
N PRO A 68 4.88 7.12 -3.42
CA PRO A 68 5.90 6.27 -4.01
C PRO A 68 7.32 6.75 -3.72
N TYR A 69 8.29 5.86 -3.78
CA TYR A 69 9.70 6.24 -3.84
C TYR A 69 9.94 7.14 -5.06
N HIS A 70 10.69 8.23 -4.86
CA HIS A 70 10.91 9.24 -5.89
C HIS A 70 12.22 9.08 -6.67
N GLY A 71 12.97 8.01 -6.43
CA GLY A 71 14.15 7.64 -7.21
C GLY A 71 13.81 6.82 -8.44
N GLU A 72 14.59 7.01 -9.50
CA GLU A 72 14.43 6.25 -10.73
C GLU A 72 14.57 4.74 -10.48
N GLY A 73 13.65 3.95 -11.03
CA GLY A 73 13.69 2.50 -10.97
C GLY A 73 13.45 1.88 -9.59
N GLN A 74 13.05 2.65 -8.58
CA GLN A 74 12.83 2.15 -7.22
C GLN A 74 11.45 1.50 -7.05
N GLY A 75 10.39 2.31 -7.08
CA GLY A 75 9.01 1.87 -6.86
C GLY A 75 8.40 1.18 -8.07
N HIS A 76 7.40 0.34 -7.80
CA HIS A 76 6.66 -0.37 -8.84
C HIS A 76 5.15 -0.46 -8.54
N GLY A 77 4.63 0.46 -7.71
CA GLY A 77 3.21 0.58 -7.42
C GLY A 77 2.70 -0.11 -6.16
N LEU A 78 3.57 -0.79 -5.40
CA LEU A 78 3.25 -1.37 -4.09
C LEU A 78 3.95 -0.58 -2.99
N CYS A 79 3.23 -0.19 -1.93
CA CYS A 79 3.84 0.58 -0.84
C CYS A 79 4.98 -0.20 -0.15
N PHE A 80 6.00 0.50 0.27
CA PHE A 80 7.25 -0.01 0.87
C PHE A 80 8.12 -0.86 -0.07
N SER A 81 7.56 -1.44 -1.12
CA SER A 81 8.24 -2.36 -2.02
C SER A 81 9.14 -1.64 -3.02
N VAL A 82 10.28 -2.25 -3.32
CA VAL A 82 11.19 -1.82 -4.39
C VAL A 82 11.41 -2.95 -5.39
N ARG A 83 11.87 -2.58 -6.58
CA ARG A 83 12.21 -3.56 -7.62
C ARG A 83 13.38 -4.45 -7.19
N PRO A 84 13.45 -5.68 -7.74
CA PRO A 84 14.65 -6.50 -7.59
C PRO A 84 15.92 -5.73 -7.97
N GLY A 85 17.00 -5.94 -7.21
CA GLY A 85 18.28 -5.26 -7.42
C GLY A 85 18.39 -3.87 -6.81
N VAL A 86 17.29 -3.28 -6.34
CA VAL A 86 17.31 -2.01 -5.62
C VAL A 86 17.62 -2.25 -4.15
N LYS A 87 18.51 -1.42 -3.60
CA LYS A 87 18.83 -1.47 -2.17
C LYS A 87 17.59 -1.24 -1.32
N THR A 88 17.34 -2.13 -0.36
CA THR A 88 16.20 -2.04 0.55
C THR A 88 16.19 -0.69 1.29
N PRO A 89 15.09 0.09 1.15
CA PRO A 89 14.98 1.41 1.79
C PRO A 89 14.93 1.34 3.32
N PRO A 90 15.22 2.45 4.02
CA PRO A 90 15.29 2.47 5.49
C PRO A 90 14.06 1.97 6.22
N SER A 91 12.85 2.40 5.82
CA SER A 91 11.61 1.94 6.46
C SER A 91 11.40 0.44 6.27
N LEU A 92 11.65 -0.08 5.08
CA LEU A 92 11.51 -1.51 4.80
C LEU A 92 12.57 -2.34 5.55
N ARG A 93 13.80 -1.82 5.70
CA ARG A 93 14.80 -2.47 6.56
C ARG A 93 14.32 -2.60 8.00
N ASN A 94 13.64 -1.59 8.52
CA ASN A 94 13.07 -1.63 9.87
C ASN A 94 11.90 -2.63 9.96
N ILE A 95 11.06 -2.69 8.95
CA ILE A 95 10.01 -3.71 8.84
C ILE A 95 10.65 -5.12 8.89
N TYR A 96 11.69 -5.36 8.12
CA TYR A 96 12.40 -6.66 8.11
C TYR A 96 13.09 -6.98 9.43
N LYS A 97 13.65 -5.98 10.13
CA LYS A 97 14.22 -6.19 11.46
C LYS A 97 13.16 -6.65 12.46
N GLU A 98 12.02 -5.98 12.48
CA GLU A 98 10.90 -6.40 13.34
C GLU A 98 10.41 -7.79 12.98
N MET A 99 10.26 -8.09 11.69
CA MET A 99 9.89 -9.42 11.21
C MET A 99 10.86 -10.50 11.68
N LYS A 100 12.16 -10.25 11.64
CA LYS A 100 13.19 -11.17 12.15
C LYS A 100 13.07 -11.38 13.66
N GLU A 101 12.98 -10.31 14.43
CA GLU A 101 12.87 -10.38 15.90
C GLU A 101 11.57 -11.04 16.36
N GLU A 102 10.49 -10.76 15.67
CA GLU A 102 9.15 -11.24 16.02
C GLU A 102 8.90 -12.68 15.59
N LEU A 103 9.28 -13.02 14.36
CA LEU A 103 8.94 -14.30 13.73
C LEU A 103 10.14 -15.25 13.53
N GLY A 104 11.34 -14.78 13.81
CA GLY A 104 12.56 -15.58 13.57
C GLY A 104 12.91 -15.78 12.08
N LEU A 105 12.31 -14.99 11.18
CA LEU A 105 12.56 -15.09 9.75
C LEU A 105 13.88 -14.43 9.36
N GLU A 106 14.56 -15.00 8.39
CA GLU A 106 15.75 -14.38 7.83
C GLU A 106 15.41 -13.09 7.10
N ILE A 107 16.32 -12.10 7.19
CA ILE A 107 16.18 -10.86 6.42
C ILE A 107 16.47 -11.19 4.96
N PRO A 108 15.53 -10.93 4.03
CA PRO A 108 15.74 -11.24 2.62
C PRO A 108 16.80 -10.34 1.96
N ASP A 109 17.36 -10.81 0.87
CA ASP A 109 18.36 -10.08 0.08
C ASP A 109 17.76 -9.00 -0.84
N ASN A 110 16.45 -8.82 -0.81
CA ASN A 110 15.72 -7.88 -1.67
C ASN A 110 14.55 -7.23 -0.94
N GLY A 111 14.01 -6.18 -1.54
CA GLY A 111 12.84 -5.46 -1.03
C GLY A 111 11.58 -5.63 -1.89
N TYR A 112 11.46 -6.72 -2.63
CA TYR A 112 10.35 -6.98 -3.54
C TYR A 112 9.21 -7.70 -2.82
N LEU A 113 8.14 -6.98 -2.50
CA LEU A 113 7.05 -7.45 -1.65
C LEU A 113 5.88 -8.09 -2.41
N MET A 114 6.03 -8.37 -3.69
CA MET A 114 4.98 -9.04 -4.49
C MET A 114 4.47 -10.34 -3.83
N PRO A 115 5.32 -11.18 -3.20
CA PRO A 115 4.83 -12.38 -2.50
C PRO A 115 3.80 -12.10 -1.41
N TRP A 116 3.86 -10.96 -0.74
CA TRP A 116 2.82 -10.56 0.21
C TRP A 116 1.52 -10.19 -0.50
N ALA A 117 1.64 -9.37 -1.55
CA ALA A 117 0.48 -8.92 -2.32
C ALA A 117 -0.32 -10.08 -2.91
N GLN A 118 0.37 -11.10 -3.41
CA GLN A 118 -0.23 -12.30 -3.98
C GLN A 118 -1.01 -13.16 -2.97
N GLN A 119 -0.76 -12.96 -1.68
CA GLN A 119 -1.48 -13.64 -0.60
C GLN A 119 -2.68 -12.84 -0.07
N GLY A 120 -2.96 -11.67 -0.62
CA GLY A 120 -4.07 -10.84 -0.18
C GLY A 120 -3.67 -9.63 0.67
N VAL A 121 -2.39 -9.25 0.68
CA VAL A 121 -1.93 -8.02 1.33
C VAL A 121 -1.96 -6.87 0.32
N LEU A 122 -2.97 -6.02 0.41
CA LEU A 122 -3.07 -4.83 -0.42
C LEU A 122 -2.09 -3.77 0.07
N LEU A 123 -0.99 -3.59 -0.65
CA LEU A 123 0.08 -2.64 -0.33
C LEU A 123 -0.20 -1.30 -1.01
N LEU A 124 -1.04 -0.49 -0.38
CA LEU A 124 -1.60 0.73 -0.95
C LEU A 124 -0.87 1.98 -0.45
N ASN A 125 -0.36 2.81 -1.35
CA ASN A 125 0.03 4.18 -1.01
C ASN A 125 -1.20 5.09 -1.03
N ALA A 126 -1.25 6.07 -0.13
CA ALA A 126 -2.32 7.08 -0.12
C ALA A 126 -2.25 7.99 -1.36
N VAL A 127 -1.05 8.27 -1.86
CA VAL A 127 -0.75 9.01 -3.09
C VAL A 127 -0.06 8.07 -4.06
N LEU A 128 -0.55 7.95 -5.29
CA LEU A 128 -0.11 6.89 -6.21
C LEU A 128 0.93 7.32 -7.23
N THR A 129 1.27 8.61 -7.29
CA THR A 129 2.31 9.13 -8.16
C THR A 129 3.19 10.14 -7.42
N VAL A 130 4.40 10.36 -7.95
CA VAL A 130 5.36 11.32 -7.39
C VAL A 130 6.26 11.85 -8.51
N ARG A 131 6.65 13.12 -8.42
CA ARG A 131 7.67 13.72 -9.30
C ARG A 131 9.04 13.17 -8.92
N SER A 132 9.85 12.88 -9.93
CA SER A 132 11.23 12.44 -9.71
C SER A 132 11.99 13.37 -8.76
N GLY A 133 12.60 12.80 -7.74
CA GLY A 133 13.43 13.49 -6.75
C GLY A 133 12.70 14.33 -5.71
N GLU A 134 11.37 14.42 -5.75
CA GLU A 134 10.60 15.32 -4.88
C GLU A 134 9.50 14.58 -4.11
N ALA A 135 9.83 14.12 -2.89
CA ALA A 135 8.85 13.50 -2.01
C ALA A 135 7.64 14.41 -1.77
N ASN A 136 6.45 13.81 -1.67
CA ASN A 136 5.17 14.51 -1.44
C ASN A 136 4.76 15.51 -2.55
N SER A 137 5.42 15.52 -3.70
CA SER A 137 5.15 16.48 -4.78
C SER A 137 3.73 16.40 -5.36
N HIS A 138 3.09 15.22 -5.29
CA HIS A 138 1.71 15.03 -5.78
C HIS A 138 0.67 14.96 -4.65
N LYS A 139 1.07 15.24 -3.42
CA LYS A 139 0.16 15.30 -2.27
C LYS A 139 -0.88 16.41 -2.47
N GLY A 140 -2.14 16.14 -2.07
CA GLY A 140 -3.21 17.13 -2.14
C GLY A 140 -3.75 17.40 -3.55
N ARG A 141 -3.44 16.56 -4.51
CA ARG A 141 -3.87 16.72 -5.91
C ARG A 141 -5.06 15.84 -6.30
N GLY A 142 -5.53 15.01 -5.38
CA GLY A 142 -6.71 14.17 -5.58
C GLY A 142 -6.51 12.68 -5.32
N TRP A 143 -5.28 12.17 -5.31
CA TRP A 143 -5.03 10.75 -5.03
C TRP A 143 -5.63 10.31 -3.71
N GLU A 144 -5.57 11.13 -2.68
CA GLU A 144 -6.10 10.80 -1.35
C GLU A 144 -7.60 10.53 -1.37
N LYS A 145 -8.37 11.26 -2.19
CA LYS A 145 -9.80 10.97 -2.38
C LYS A 145 -10.04 9.61 -3.03
N PHE A 146 -9.24 9.28 -4.03
CA PHE A 146 -9.34 7.99 -4.70
C PHE A 146 -8.95 6.84 -3.77
N THR A 147 -7.83 6.94 -3.06
CA THR A 147 -7.39 5.90 -2.14
C THR A 147 -8.29 5.80 -0.91
N ASP A 148 -8.91 6.88 -0.46
CA ASP A 148 -9.98 6.82 0.54
C ASP A 148 -11.17 6.00 0.03
N ALA A 149 -11.53 6.12 -1.25
CA ALA A 149 -12.56 5.28 -1.86
C ALA A 149 -12.15 3.80 -1.90
N VAL A 150 -10.86 3.51 -2.14
CA VAL A 150 -10.34 2.13 -2.06
C VAL A 150 -10.50 1.57 -0.64
N ILE A 151 -10.11 2.33 0.37
CA ILE A 151 -10.25 1.93 1.79
C ILE A 151 -11.71 1.67 2.13
N ARG A 152 -12.63 2.57 1.74
CA ARG A 152 -14.07 2.39 1.97
C ARG A 152 -14.60 1.15 1.27
N ALA A 153 -14.21 0.92 0.01
CA ALA A 153 -14.65 -0.25 -0.74
C ALA A 153 -14.29 -1.56 -0.02
N VAL A 154 -13.08 -1.65 0.51
CA VAL A 154 -12.64 -2.81 1.31
C VAL A 154 -13.41 -2.88 2.63
N ALA A 155 -13.59 -1.75 3.32
CA ALA A 155 -14.28 -1.68 4.61
C ALA A 155 -15.80 -1.99 4.50
N GLU A 156 -16.40 -1.77 3.35
CA GLU A 156 -17.82 -2.02 3.10
C GLU A 156 -18.13 -3.47 2.68
N ARG A 157 -17.10 -4.28 2.40
CA ARG A 157 -17.32 -5.69 2.05
C ARG A 157 -17.99 -6.45 3.20
N PRO A 158 -18.82 -7.47 2.91
CA PRO A 158 -19.35 -8.38 3.92
C PRO A 158 -18.23 -9.07 4.72
N ASP A 159 -17.16 -9.49 4.05
CA ASP A 159 -16.02 -10.12 4.69
C ASP A 159 -15.15 -9.10 5.45
N PRO A 160 -14.77 -9.38 6.69
CA PRO A 160 -13.89 -8.52 7.45
C PRO A 160 -12.46 -8.53 6.88
N ALA A 161 -11.73 -7.44 7.14
CA ALA A 161 -10.33 -7.30 6.75
C ALA A 161 -9.51 -6.74 7.92
N VAL A 162 -8.19 -6.81 7.79
CA VAL A 162 -7.24 -6.21 8.72
C VAL A 162 -6.63 -4.97 8.08
N PHE A 163 -6.74 -3.82 8.74
CA PHE A 163 -6.15 -2.57 8.28
C PHE A 163 -4.92 -2.25 9.12
N VAL A 164 -3.80 -2.02 8.49
CA VAL A 164 -2.53 -1.71 9.16
C VAL A 164 -2.22 -0.23 8.93
N LEU A 165 -2.27 0.54 10.01
CA LEU A 165 -2.09 1.99 9.99
C LEU A 165 -0.88 2.38 10.84
N TRP A 166 0.28 2.44 10.22
CA TRP A 166 1.53 2.82 10.85
C TRP A 166 1.77 4.33 10.75
N GLY A 167 1.83 4.99 11.89
CA GLY A 167 2.06 6.42 12.02
C GLY A 167 0.80 7.27 11.96
N ASN A 168 0.95 8.53 12.36
CA ASN A 168 -0.18 9.45 12.50
C ASN A 168 -0.88 9.75 11.17
N TYR A 169 -0.12 9.82 10.08
CA TYR A 169 -0.66 10.09 8.75
C TYR A 169 -1.66 8.98 8.32
N ALA A 170 -1.26 7.72 8.46
CA ALA A 170 -2.13 6.59 8.13
C ALA A 170 -3.33 6.51 9.08
N GLN A 171 -3.14 6.78 10.38
CA GLN A 171 -4.19 6.69 11.39
C GLN A 171 -5.29 7.75 11.23
N LYS A 172 -5.08 8.79 10.44
CA LYS A 172 -6.14 9.73 10.03
C LYS A 172 -7.25 9.06 9.22
N LYS A 173 -7.03 7.86 8.70
CA LYS A 173 -8.01 7.08 7.93
C LYS A 173 -8.96 6.25 8.81
N LEU A 174 -8.73 6.20 10.13
CA LEU A 174 -9.61 5.49 11.07
C LEU A 174 -11.11 5.78 10.91
N PRO A 175 -11.55 7.03 10.67
CA PRO A 175 -12.97 7.31 10.46
C PRO A 175 -13.61 6.58 9.27
N LEU A 176 -12.81 6.04 8.35
CA LEU A 176 -13.30 5.28 7.19
C LEU A 176 -13.55 3.80 7.51
N ILE A 177 -13.13 3.34 8.70
CA ILE A 177 -13.08 1.91 9.04
C ILE A 177 -13.94 1.66 10.26
N ASP A 178 -14.92 0.77 10.13
CA ASP A 178 -15.74 0.29 11.24
C ASP A 178 -14.97 -0.78 12.04
N GLU A 179 -14.40 -0.38 13.18
CA GLU A 179 -13.62 -1.27 14.04
C GLU A 179 -14.49 -2.34 14.75
N SER A 180 -15.81 -2.25 14.68
CA SER A 180 -16.68 -3.34 15.16
C SER A 180 -16.71 -4.54 14.19
N ARG A 181 -16.35 -4.32 12.93
CA ARG A 181 -16.37 -5.33 11.87
C ARG A 181 -14.97 -5.74 11.41
N HIS A 182 -14.01 -4.83 11.51
CA HIS A 182 -12.65 -5.01 11.05
C HIS A 182 -11.66 -4.88 12.19
N VAL A 183 -10.47 -5.42 12.02
CA VAL A 183 -9.37 -5.23 12.96
C VAL A 183 -8.43 -4.15 12.41
N VAL A 184 -8.06 -3.20 13.24
CA VAL A 184 -7.06 -2.18 12.92
C VAL A 184 -5.82 -2.39 13.75
N VAL A 185 -4.69 -2.66 13.08
CA VAL A 185 -3.36 -2.74 13.70
C VAL A 185 -2.72 -1.36 13.62
N LYS A 186 -2.67 -0.67 14.75
CA LYS A 186 -2.09 0.67 14.89
C LYS A 186 -0.66 0.56 15.44
N GLY A 187 0.20 1.44 15.03
CA GLY A 187 1.56 1.50 15.54
C GLY A 187 2.32 2.72 15.04
N ALA A 188 3.54 2.88 15.53
CA ALA A 188 4.44 3.90 15.02
C ALA A 188 4.85 3.59 13.58
N HIS A 189 5.24 4.60 12.81
CA HIS A 189 5.76 4.41 11.46
C HIS A 189 7.15 3.74 11.52
N PRO A 190 7.46 2.80 10.61
CA PRO A 190 8.76 2.11 10.59
C PRO A 190 9.94 2.97 10.11
N SER A 191 9.72 4.25 9.78
CA SER A 191 10.82 5.15 9.38
C SER A 191 11.86 5.31 10.49
N PRO A 192 13.12 5.66 10.14
CA PRO A 192 14.18 5.92 11.15
C PRO A 192 13.78 6.92 12.23
N LEU A 193 12.90 7.88 11.90
CA LEU A 193 12.43 8.92 12.84
C LEU A 193 11.59 8.35 14.00
N SER A 194 10.94 7.22 13.80
CA SER A 194 10.03 6.59 14.78
C SER A 194 10.32 5.10 15.02
N ALA A 195 11.42 4.59 14.48
CA ALA A 195 11.78 3.18 14.54
C ALA A 195 11.83 2.62 15.97
N LYS A 196 12.30 3.40 16.94
CA LYS A 196 12.36 2.96 18.34
C LYS A 196 10.98 2.60 18.92
N LYS A 197 9.92 3.29 18.46
CA LYS A 197 8.54 2.99 18.87
C LYS A 197 7.93 1.87 18.03
N PHE A 198 8.43 1.66 16.82
CA PHE A 198 7.98 0.59 15.94
C PHE A 198 8.50 -0.78 16.40
N PHE A 199 9.78 -0.86 16.77
CA PHE A 199 10.39 -2.11 17.23
C PHE A 199 9.73 -2.64 18.50
N GLY A 200 9.47 -3.94 18.53
CA GLY A 200 8.78 -4.63 19.63
C GLY A 200 7.26 -4.50 19.61
N SER A 201 6.67 -3.80 18.64
CA SER A 201 5.22 -3.67 18.50
C SER A 201 4.53 -4.94 18.02
N ARG A 202 5.28 -5.91 17.47
CA ARG A 202 4.80 -7.22 17.02
C ARG A 202 3.60 -7.16 16.06
N PRO A 203 3.68 -6.34 14.98
CA PRO A 203 2.55 -6.16 14.08
C PRO A 203 2.21 -7.42 13.28
N PHE A 204 3.19 -8.22 12.90
CA PHE A 204 2.98 -9.42 12.07
C PHE A 204 2.17 -10.49 12.80
N THR A 205 2.44 -10.70 14.09
CA THR A 205 1.64 -11.59 14.94
C THR A 205 0.22 -11.09 15.09
N GLN A 206 0.03 -9.80 15.37
CA GLN A 206 -1.30 -9.18 15.48
C GLN A 206 -2.10 -9.32 14.18
N ILE A 207 -1.46 -9.09 13.04
CA ILE A 207 -2.11 -9.24 11.73
C ILE A 207 -2.55 -10.69 11.54
N ASN A 208 -1.66 -11.65 11.75
CA ASN A 208 -1.96 -13.06 11.50
C ASN A 208 -3.00 -13.64 12.48
N GLU A 209 -2.98 -13.22 13.73
CA GLU A 209 -4.04 -13.58 14.69
C GLU A 209 -5.40 -13.07 14.20
N ALA A 210 -5.48 -11.82 13.75
CA ALA A 210 -6.71 -11.25 13.24
C ALA A 210 -7.17 -11.93 11.94
N VAL A 211 -6.27 -12.20 11.01
CA VAL A 211 -6.57 -12.92 9.75
C VAL A 211 -7.13 -14.30 10.03
N ALA A 212 -6.52 -15.04 10.98
CA ALA A 212 -7.00 -16.36 11.38
C ALA A 212 -8.38 -16.30 12.06
N GLN A 213 -8.61 -15.33 12.94
CA GLN A 213 -9.92 -15.11 13.58
C GLN A 213 -11.02 -14.76 12.56
N GLN A 214 -10.65 -14.14 11.45
CA GLN A 214 -11.55 -13.83 10.34
C GLN A 214 -11.79 -15.01 9.40
N GLY A 215 -11.20 -16.16 9.69
CA GLY A 215 -11.42 -17.42 8.94
C GLY A 215 -10.54 -17.57 7.70
N HIS A 216 -9.45 -16.81 7.60
CA HIS A 216 -8.51 -16.88 6.49
C HIS A 216 -7.18 -17.53 6.89
N GLU A 217 -6.47 -18.06 5.91
CA GLU A 217 -5.09 -18.50 6.09
C GLU A 217 -4.20 -17.31 6.48
N PRO A 218 -3.39 -17.46 7.54
CA PRO A 218 -2.40 -16.44 7.89
C PRO A 218 -1.42 -16.15 6.74
N ILE A 219 -0.87 -14.96 6.74
CA ILE A 219 0.11 -14.54 5.74
C ILE A 219 1.45 -15.21 6.05
N ASP A 220 2.06 -15.81 5.04
CA ASP A 220 3.46 -16.19 5.08
C ASP A 220 4.29 -14.94 4.73
N TRP A 221 4.94 -14.37 5.74
CA TRP A 221 5.72 -13.14 5.59
C TRP A 221 7.11 -13.36 4.99
N THR A 222 7.50 -14.60 4.76
CA THR A 222 8.80 -14.93 4.14
C THR A 222 8.89 -14.31 2.75
N ILE A 223 9.98 -13.59 2.50
CA ILE A 223 10.32 -13.11 1.16
C ILE A 223 11.47 -13.97 0.63
N PRO A 224 11.28 -14.65 -0.51
CA PRO A 224 12.35 -15.45 -1.10
C PRO A 224 13.55 -14.59 -1.48
N ASN A 225 14.76 -15.15 -1.31
CA ASN A 225 15.96 -14.54 -1.87
C ASN A 225 15.94 -14.67 -3.40
N LEU A 226 16.42 -13.65 -4.07
CA LEU A 226 16.44 -13.59 -5.53
C LEU A 226 17.83 -13.90 -6.14
N GLY A 227 18.87 -13.98 -5.31
CA GLY A 227 20.25 -14.27 -5.73
C GLY A 227 21.08 -13.05 -6.04
#